data_c5d05480657d29fb9f50acf3a06c2089
#
_entry.id   c5d05480657d29fb9f50acf3a06c2089
#
_cell.length_a   1.000
_cell.length_b   1.000
_cell.length_c   1.000
_cell.angle_alpha   90.00
_cell.angle_beta   90.00
_cell.angle_gamma   90.00
#
_symmetry.space_group_name_H-M   'P 1'
#
loop_
_entity.id
_entity.type
_entity.pdbx_description
1 polymer ?
#
loop_
_entity_poly.entity_id
_entity_poly.type
_entity_poly.pdbx_seq_one_letter_code
_entity_poly.pdbx_strand_id
1 'polypeptide(L)'
;ATLPDDEETGSTTAAAPEALDLVIDYSGDLLLYLTDDGKISPAAAHNERIAASVSASAQAAGVTLPPAATPTAEESTASAHATDGTASPSASSTRSADPINLRAMSTTDMTNAISRILPEELMLLNGASATNKDVLVTTRAVSARHKLNSLANLREVQSSLAFSIPTGYSSGTYGVDSLRSLYRYRVHDPKIQDDPAERVNALTADTVQVTLLHSSDSAIEENRLVTLEDPSTALLQQQLVPIIRRTLPDSARTAINRVSSTLDTGNLSFLLRLTSGSNPIADDDAAQFILDHPRK
;
A
#
# COMPACT_ATOMS: atom_id res chain seq x y z
N ALA A 1 -50.27 -40.20 -17.11
CA ALA A 1 -49.10 -40.30 -16.27
C ALA A 1 -48.59 -38.87 -16.00
N THR A 2 -48.95 -38.34 -14.87
CA THR A 2 -48.58 -37.01 -14.35
C THR A 2 -47.25 -37.13 -13.64
N LEU A 3 -46.30 -36.25 -13.98
CA LEU A 3 -45.05 -36.05 -13.24
C LEU A 3 -45.33 -35.12 -12.05
N PRO A 4 -44.76 -35.35 -10.89
CA PRO A 4 -44.86 -34.40 -9.79
C PRO A 4 -43.83 -33.28 -9.95
N ASP A 5 -44.30 -32.03 -9.74
CA ASP A 5 -43.50 -30.85 -9.55
C ASP A 5 -42.87 -30.92 -8.15
N ASP A 6 -41.53 -31.05 -8.08
CA ASP A 6 -40.77 -30.76 -6.86
C ASP A 6 -39.99 -29.44 -7.08
N GLU A 7 -40.62 -28.35 -6.68
CA GLU A 7 -39.94 -27.08 -6.42
C GLU A 7 -39.13 -27.23 -5.12
N GLU A 8 -37.88 -27.62 -5.23
CA GLU A 8 -36.91 -27.44 -4.16
C GLU A 8 -36.27 -26.03 -4.28
N THR A 9 -36.89 -25.06 -3.64
CA THR A 9 -36.30 -23.76 -3.38
C THR A 9 -35.15 -23.95 -2.39
N GLY A 10 -33.97 -24.30 -2.92
CA GLY A 10 -32.73 -24.30 -2.20
C GLY A 10 -32.32 -22.87 -1.88
N SER A 11 -32.75 -22.38 -0.71
CA SER A 11 -32.18 -21.17 -0.09
C SER A 11 -30.72 -21.43 0.19
N THR A 12 -29.85 -21.03 -0.74
CA THR A 12 -28.41 -20.97 -0.50
C THR A 12 -28.17 -19.81 0.47
N THR A 13 -28.22 -20.12 1.76
CA THR A 13 -27.72 -19.21 2.78
C THR A 13 -26.26 -19.03 2.46
N ALA A 14 -25.89 -17.86 1.89
CA ALA A 14 -24.51 -17.49 1.72
C ALA A 14 -23.83 -17.60 3.10
N ALA A 15 -22.91 -18.53 3.24
CA ALA A 15 -22.11 -18.66 4.45
C ALA A 15 -21.49 -17.29 4.72
N ALA A 16 -21.63 -16.78 5.95
CA ALA A 16 -20.94 -15.57 6.36
C ALA A 16 -19.45 -15.74 6.04
N PRO A 17 -18.79 -14.74 5.47
CA PRO A 17 -17.38 -14.87 5.12
C PRO A 17 -16.61 -15.32 6.37
N GLU A 18 -15.87 -16.44 6.25
CA GLU A 18 -15.04 -16.94 7.35
C GLU A 18 -14.10 -15.81 7.79
N ALA A 19 -14.16 -15.50 9.07
CA ALA A 19 -13.37 -14.42 9.64
C ALA A 19 -11.90 -14.84 9.66
N LEU A 20 -11.07 -14.19 8.85
CA LEU A 20 -9.63 -14.44 8.78
C LEU A 20 -8.95 -14.07 10.10
N ASP A 21 -8.06 -14.91 10.58
CA ASP A 21 -7.25 -14.67 11.78
C ASP A 21 -5.91 -13.98 11.48
N LEU A 22 -5.44 -14.10 10.25
CA LEU A 22 -4.19 -13.53 9.74
C LEU A 22 -4.39 -13.01 8.31
N VAL A 23 -3.92 -11.81 8.06
CA VAL A 23 -3.78 -11.21 6.73
C VAL A 23 -2.35 -10.71 6.57
N ILE A 24 -1.76 -10.93 5.42
CA ILE A 24 -0.47 -10.34 5.05
C ILE A 24 -0.75 -9.21 4.06
N ASP A 25 -0.20 -8.04 4.33
CA ASP A 25 -0.39 -6.87 3.47
C ASP A 25 0.89 -6.04 3.38
N TYR A 26 0.89 -5.02 2.54
CA TYR A 26 1.99 -4.08 2.38
C TYR A 26 1.72 -2.78 3.14
N SER A 27 2.70 -2.32 3.90
CA SER A 27 2.53 -1.18 4.82
C SER A 27 2.07 0.11 4.12
N GLY A 28 2.53 0.37 2.92
CA GLY A 28 2.13 1.55 2.15
C GLY A 28 0.68 1.50 1.70
N ASP A 29 0.27 0.40 1.06
CA ASP A 29 -1.11 0.20 0.58
C ASP A 29 -2.09 0.15 1.74
N LEU A 30 -1.75 -0.56 2.81
CA LEU A 30 -2.56 -0.62 4.01
C LEU A 30 -2.77 0.78 4.62
N LEU A 31 -1.72 1.59 4.70
CA LEU A 31 -1.85 2.94 5.24
C LEU A 31 -2.69 3.84 4.32
N LEU A 32 -2.54 3.73 3.00
CA LEU A 32 -3.41 4.42 2.04
C LEU A 32 -4.87 4.00 2.22
N TYR A 33 -5.14 2.70 2.28
CA TYR A 33 -6.49 2.19 2.51
C TYR A 33 -7.10 2.73 3.82
N LEU A 34 -6.35 2.70 4.92
CA LEU A 34 -6.82 3.15 6.23
C LEU A 34 -7.00 4.68 6.32
N THR A 35 -6.44 5.43 5.38
CA THR A 35 -6.45 6.89 5.37
C THR A 35 -7.15 7.49 4.14
N ASP A 36 -8.02 6.71 3.49
CA ASP A 36 -8.75 7.12 2.28
C ASP A 36 -7.80 7.73 1.23
N ASP A 37 -6.85 6.93 0.74
CA ASP A 37 -5.79 7.35 -0.20
C ASP A 37 -4.94 8.52 0.30
N GLY A 38 -4.72 8.58 1.61
CA GLY A 38 -3.93 9.63 2.25
C GLY A 38 -4.65 10.98 2.41
N LYS A 39 -5.97 11.04 2.13
CA LYS A 39 -6.78 12.25 2.27
C LYS A 39 -7.02 12.64 3.72
N ILE A 40 -7.09 11.64 4.62
CA ILE A 40 -7.21 11.86 6.07
C ILE A 40 -5.90 11.52 6.77
N SER A 41 -5.51 12.34 7.76
CA SER A 41 -4.31 12.04 8.53
C SER A 41 -4.52 10.82 9.45
N PRO A 42 -3.46 10.09 9.85
CA PRO A 42 -3.58 9.00 10.82
C PRO A 42 -4.22 9.43 12.13
N ALA A 43 -3.99 10.66 12.55
CA ALA A 43 -4.62 11.22 13.74
C ALA A 43 -6.14 11.43 13.55
N ALA A 44 -6.55 11.91 12.37
CA ALA A 44 -7.97 12.05 12.03
C ALA A 44 -8.65 10.67 11.92
N ALA A 45 -8.05 9.72 11.22
CA ALA A 45 -8.56 8.36 11.09
C ALA A 45 -8.70 7.66 12.46
N HIS A 46 -7.74 7.87 13.37
CA HIS A 46 -7.81 7.38 14.73
C HIS A 46 -8.99 8.00 15.50
N ASN A 47 -9.16 9.32 15.43
CA ASN A 47 -10.25 10.02 16.10
C ASN A 47 -11.63 9.62 15.56
N GLU A 48 -11.78 9.46 14.26
CA GLU A 48 -13.01 8.98 13.63
C GLU A 48 -13.38 7.57 14.12
N ARG A 49 -12.42 6.68 14.28
CA ARG A 49 -12.65 5.35 14.84
C ARG A 49 -13.05 5.36 16.29
N ILE A 50 -12.39 6.17 17.12
CA ILE A 50 -12.78 6.34 18.52
C ILE A 50 -14.22 6.85 18.58
N ALA A 51 -14.56 7.87 17.79
CA ALA A 51 -15.91 8.41 17.73
C ALA A 51 -16.94 7.36 17.28
N ALA A 52 -16.61 6.54 16.26
CA ALA A 52 -17.46 5.46 15.80
C ALA A 52 -17.64 4.36 16.87
N SER A 53 -16.57 3.97 17.55
CA SER A 53 -16.60 2.97 18.64
C SER A 53 -17.42 3.45 19.82
N VAL A 54 -17.24 4.71 20.23
CA VAL A 54 -18.05 5.34 21.31
C VAL A 54 -19.52 5.40 20.92
N SER A 55 -19.83 5.77 19.66
CA SER A 55 -21.21 5.81 19.16
C SER A 55 -21.85 4.43 19.14
N ALA A 56 -21.13 3.40 18.68
CA ALA A 56 -21.64 2.02 18.67
C ALA A 56 -21.87 1.49 20.09
N SER A 57 -20.96 1.77 21.03
CA SER A 57 -21.09 1.38 22.43
C SER A 57 -22.26 2.09 23.12
N ALA A 58 -22.46 3.38 22.81
CA ALA A 58 -23.59 4.14 23.34
C ALA A 58 -24.94 3.62 22.81
N GLN A 59 -25.01 3.29 21.50
CA GLN A 59 -26.21 2.67 20.93
C GLN A 59 -26.52 1.31 21.54
N ALA A 60 -25.49 0.48 21.75
CA ALA A 60 -25.66 -0.81 22.42
C ALA A 60 -26.14 -0.67 23.88
N ALA A 61 -25.75 0.41 24.55
CA ALA A 61 -26.18 0.76 25.91
C ALA A 61 -27.49 1.54 25.97
N GLY A 62 -28.15 1.85 24.83
CA GLY A 62 -29.38 2.64 24.77
C GLY A 62 -29.20 4.13 25.12
N VAL A 63 -27.97 4.64 25.02
CA VAL A 63 -27.65 6.06 25.33
C VAL A 63 -27.60 6.84 24.02
N THR A 64 -28.39 7.91 23.93
CA THR A 64 -28.36 8.84 22.79
C THR A 64 -27.27 9.88 23.04
N LEU A 65 -26.20 9.86 22.24
CA LEU A 65 -25.16 10.89 22.28
C LEU A 65 -25.67 12.17 21.59
N PRO A 66 -25.32 13.36 22.11
CA PRO A 66 -25.61 14.61 21.42
C PRO A 66 -24.86 14.63 20.07
N PRO A 67 -25.41 15.29 19.03
CA PRO A 67 -24.74 15.39 17.74
C PRO A 67 -23.37 16.06 17.89
N ALA A 68 -22.37 15.49 17.24
CA ALA A 68 -21.03 16.05 17.23
C ALA A 68 -21.08 17.50 16.72
N ALA A 69 -20.52 18.43 17.47
CA ALA A 69 -20.47 19.83 17.09
C ALA A 69 -19.63 19.97 15.81
N THR A 70 -20.29 20.38 14.74
CA THR A 70 -19.63 20.78 13.50
C THR A 70 -18.82 22.03 13.79
N PRO A 71 -17.52 22.09 13.51
CA PRO A 71 -16.77 23.34 13.67
C PRO A 71 -17.28 24.36 12.66
N THR A 72 -18.02 25.33 13.16
CA THR A 72 -18.43 26.51 12.38
C THR A 72 -17.20 27.37 12.19
N ALA A 73 -16.82 27.62 10.96
CA ALA A 73 -15.80 28.61 10.63
C ALA A 73 -16.36 30.01 10.97
N GLU A 74 -15.96 30.57 12.09
CA GLU A 74 -16.17 31.98 12.39
C GLU A 74 -15.00 32.79 11.83
N GLU A 75 -15.33 33.61 10.88
CA GLU A 75 -14.53 34.68 10.31
C GLU A 75 -14.28 35.72 11.40
N SER A 76 -13.07 35.79 11.94
CA SER A 76 -12.68 36.85 12.90
C SER A 76 -11.77 37.85 12.26
N THR A 77 -12.35 38.96 11.83
CA THR A 77 -11.66 40.27 11.64
C THR A 77 -11.49 40.93 13.01
N ALA A 78 -10.28 41.04 13.49
CA ALA A 78 -9.95 42.01 14.56
C ALA A 78 -8.48 42.43 14.52
N SER A 79 -8.35 43.66 14.23
CA SER A 79 -7.44 44.75 14.57
C SER A 79 -6.35 44.50 15.61
N ALA A 80 -5.16 45.00 15.27
CA ALA A 80 -3.95 45.08 16.09
C ALA A 80 -4.13 45.94 17.33
N HIS A 81 -3.59 45.46 18.47
CA HIS A 81 -2.94 46.33 19.46
C HIS A 81 -1.89 45.55 20.24
N ALA A 82 -0.68 46.08 20.29
CA ALA A 82 0.46 45.54 21.00
C ALA A 82 0.37 45.85 22.49
N THR A 83 0.68 44.87 23.36
CA THR A 83 1.37 45.12 24.63
C THR A 83 2.05 43.85 25.13
N ASP A 84 3.25 44.07 25.60
CA ASP A 84 4.25 43.24 26.21
C ASP A 84 3.74 42.36 27.38
N GLY A 85 4.22 41.12 27.50
CA GLY A 85 3.91 40.29 28.65
C GLY A 85 4.32 38.82 28.50
N THR A 86 5.44 38.48 29.09
CA THR A 86 6.02 37.17 29.34
C THR A 86 4.96 36.06 29.64
N ALA A 87 4.83 35.05 28.80
CA ALA A 87 4.13 33.84 29.15
C ALA A 87 4.65 32.64 28.36
N SER A 88 4.89 31.59 29.13
CA SER A 88 5.24 30.22 28.79
C SER A 88 4.43 29.64 27.61
N PRO A 89 5.02 28.85 26.73
CA PRO A 89 4.28 28.31 25.59
C PRO A 89 3.46 27.09 26.01
N SER A 90 2.18 27.30 26.22
CA SER A 90 1.20 26.22 26.19
C SER A 90 0.77 26.05 24.74
N ALA A 91 1.50 25.22 24.00
CA ALA A 91 1.18 24.95 22.60
C ALA A 91 0.00 23.98 22.49
N SER A 92 -1.20 24.52 22.55
CA SER A 92 -2.38 23.87 22.00
C SER A 92 -2.44 24.15 20.51
N SER A 93 -1.65 23.40 19.71
CA SER A 93 -1.76 23.47 18.27
C SER A 93 -2.88 22.53 17.81
N THR A 94 -4.06 23.07 17.58
CA THR A 94 -5.03 22.55 16.62
C THR A 94 -4.35 22.59 15.23
N ARG A 95 -3.50 21.61 14.96
CA ARG A 95 -2.96 21.43 13.64
C ARG A 95 -4.06 20.88 12.76
N SER A 96 -4.54 21.68 11.80
CA SER A 96 -5.28 21.22 10.64
C SER A 96 -4.62 19.93 10.14
N ALA A 97 -5.41 18.89 9.87
CA ALA A 97 -4.88 17.63 9.45
C ALA A 97 -4.32 17.74 8.03
N ASP A 98 -3.04 18.06 7.92
CA ASP A 98 -2.35 18.05 6.63
C ASP A 98 -2.38 16.61 6.05
N PRO A 99 -2.61 16.47 4.74
CA PRO A 99 -2.57 15.16 4.09
C PRO A 99 -1.22 14.48 4.34
N ILE A 100 -1.26 13.14 4.54
CA ILE A 100 -0.07 12.37 4.86
C ILE A 100 0.92 12.42 3.70
N ASN A 101 2.15 12.80 4.01
CA ASN A 101 3.25 12.62 3.08
C ASN A 101 3.96 11.28 3.32
N LEU A 102 3.42 10.19 2.77
CA LEU A 102 4.01 8.85 2.88
C LEU A 102 5.43 8.76 2.32
N ARG A 103 5.81 9.65 1.38
CA ARG A 103 7.17 9.69 0.82
C ARG A 103 8.23 10.03 1.85
N ALA A 104 7.86 10.82 2.85
CA ALA A 104 8.77 11.22 3.93
C ALA A 104 8.75 10.26 5.13
N MET A 105 7.87 9.25 5.11
CA MET A 105 7.74 8.30 6.20
C MET A 105 8.74 7.17 6.05
N SER A 106 9.43 6.84 7.14
CA SER A 106 10.14 5.57 7.24
C SER A 106 9.16 4.41 7.36
N THR A 107 9.61 3.18 7.09
CA THR A 107 8.79 1.97 7.31
C THR A 107 8.34 1.85 8.77
N THR A 108 9.18 2.28 9.72
CA THR A 108 8.84 2.33 11.14
C THR A 108 7.73 3.35 11.43
N ASP A 109 7.78 4.52 10.84
CA ASP A 109 6.72 5.52 11.02
C ASP A 109 5.40 5.06 10.40
N MET A 110 5.44 4.39 9.24
CA MET A 110 4.27 3.77 8.61
C MET A 110 3.64 2.71 9.53
N THR A 111 4.42 1.76 10.04
CA THR A 111 3.92 0.72 10.93
C THR A 111 3.37 1.27 12.24
N ASN A 112 4.00 2.31 12.80
CA ASN A 112 3.48 3.02 13.98
C ASN A 112 2.15 3.74 13.67
N ALA A 113 2.03 4.38 12.52
CA ALA A 113 0.79 5.03 12.09
C ALA A 113 -0.33 4.00 11.91
N ILE A 114 -0.07 2.89 11.20
CA ILE A 114 -1.01 1.79 11.02
C ILE A 114 -1.48 1.24 12.37
N SER A 115 -0.55 0.95 13.28
CA SER A 115 -0.88 0.39 14.61
C SER A 115 -1.82 1.26 15.44
N ARG A 116 -1.81 2.58 15.21
CA ARG A 116 -2.70 3.53 15.90
C ARG A 116 -4.10 3.59 15.31
N ILE A 117 -4.24 3.25 14.03
CA ILE A 117 -5.52 3.36 13.31
C ILE A 117 -6.16 2.01 13.01
N LEU A 118 -5.50 0.89 13.30
CA LEU A 118 -6.11 -0.43 13.21
C LEU A 118 -7.26 -0.59 14.22
N PRO A 119 -8.32 -1.34 13.88
CA PRO A 119 -9.35 -1.75 14.83
C PRO A 119 -8.76 -2.37 16.09
N GLU A 120 -9.44 -2.18 17.26
CA GLU A 120 -8.93 -2.67 18.54
C GLU A 120 -8.76 -4.20 18.58
N GLU A 121 -9.58 -4.93 17.84
CA GLU A 121 -9.52 -6.39 17.71
C GLU A 121 -8.34 -6.89 16.87
N LEU A 122 -7.67 -6.01 16.12
CA LEU A 122 -6.54 -6.32 15.29
C LEU A 122 -5.23 -5.79 15.89
N MET A 123 -4.14 -6.38 15.45
CA MET A 123 -2.78 -5.88 15.75
C MET A 123 -1.82 -6.18 14.60
N LEU A 124 -0.85 -5.30 14.45
CA LEU A 124 0.27 -5.49 13.52
C LEU A 124 1.36 -6.28 14.25
N LEU A 125 1.92 -7.28 13.59
CA LEU A 125 3.14 -7.96 14.03
C LEU A 125 4.38 -7.35 13.38
N ASN A 126 5.55 -7.91 13.69
CA ASN A 126 6.81 -7.45 13.11
C ASN A 126 6.79 -7.64 11.59
N GLY A 127 6.99 -6.56 10.86
CA GLY A 127 7.14 -6.62 9.41
C GLY A 127 8.40 -7.40 8.99
N ALA A 128 8.34 -7.99 7.80
CA ALA A 128 9.50 -8.60 7.17
C ALA A 128 10.49 -7.52 6.70
N SER A 129 11.78 -7.85 6.59
CA SER A 129 12.73 -6.96 5.92
C SER A 129 12.53 -6.92 4.39
N ALA A 130 11.68 -7.81 3.87
CA ALA A 130 11.27 -7.80 2.49
C ALA A 130 10.54 -6.50 2.12
N THR A 131 11.02 -5.84 1.09
CA THR A 131 10.37 -4.68 0.50
C THR A 131 9.73 -5.06 -0.82
N ASN A 132 8.54 -4.54 -1.07
CA ASN A 132 7.81 -4.70 -2.33
C ASN A 132 7.35 -3.34 -2.82
N LYS A 133 8.31 -2.47 -3.11
CA LYS A 133 8.02 -1.12 -3.58
C LYS A 133 7.70 -1.11 -5.07
N ASP A 134 6.88 -0.15 -5.48
CA ASP A 134 6.69 0.17 -6.87
C ASP A 134 8.00 0.60 -7.53
N VAL A 135 8.28 0.08 -8.71
CA VAL A 135 9.45 0.44 -9.50
C VAL A 135 9.06 0.60 -10.97
N LEU A 136 9.61 1.62 -11.61
CA LEU A 136 9.57 1.71 -13.06
C LEU A 136 10.76 0.96 -13.64
N VAL A 137 10.48 0.11 -14.59
CA VAL A 137 11.49 -0.74 -15.25
C VAL A 137 11.50 -0.50 -16.74
N THR A 138 12.67 -0.78 -17.34
CA THR A 138 12.89 -0.68 -18.78
C THR A 138 13.77 -1.83 -19.26
N THR A 139 13.86 -2.06 -20.58
CA THR A 139 14.81 -3.02 -21.12
C THR A 139 16.23 -2.45 -21.13
N ARG A 140 17.24 -3.32 -21.11
CA ARG A 140 18.66 -2.90 -21.25
C ARG A 140 18.92 -2.12 -22.53
N ALA A 141 18.23 -2.49 -23.62
CA ALA A 141 18.37 -1.82 -24.90
C ALA A 141 17.87 -0.37 -24.84
N VAL A 142 16.70 -0.15 -24.22
CA VAL A 142 16.12 1.19 -24.02
C VAL A 142 16.97 1.99 -23.03
N SER A 143 17.38 1.39 -21.91
CA SER A 143 18.27 2.02 -20.93
C SER A 143 19.56 2.52 -21.57
N ALA A 144 20.23 1.67 -22.35
CA ALA A 144 21.47 2.02 -23.04
C ALA A 144 21.26 3.11 -24.11
N ARG A 145 20.19 3.01 -24.91
CA ARG A 145 19.86 3.97 -25.98
C ARG A 145 19.61 5.37 -25.44
N HIS A 146 18.89 5.47 -24.32
CA HIS A 146 18.43 6.73 -23.76
C HIS A 146 19.22 7.15 -22.51
N LYS A 147 20.25 6.39 -22.10
CA LYS A 147 20.99 6.61 -20.83
C LYS A 147 20.06 6.68 -19.63
N LEU A 148 19.04 5.83 -19.62
CA LEU A 148 17.94 5.84 -18.68
C LEU A 148 18.23 4.87 -17.53
N ASN A 149 18.82 5.37 -16.43
CA ASN A 149 19.12 4.61 -15.22
C ASN A 149 18.33 5.10 -14.00
N SER A 150 17.73 6.27 -14.09
CA SER A 150 17.01 6.91 -13.00
C SER A 150 15.78 7.63 -13.53
N LEU A 151 14.77 7.79 -12.68
CA LEU A 151 13.58 8.61 -12.98
C LEU A 151 13.95 10.07 -13.29
N ALA A 152 15.05 10.56 -12.75
CA ALA A 152 15.57 11.90 -13.09
C ALA A 152 15.95 12.03 -14.57
N ASN A 153 16.35 10.95 -15.24
CA ASN A 153 16.70 10.97 -16.66
C ASN A 153 15.47 10.99 -17.59
N LEU A 154 14.28 10.61 -17.10
CA LEU A 154 13.07 10.60 -17.92
C LEU A 154 12.80 11.95 -18.58
N ARG A 155 13.12 13.03 -17.89
CA ARG A 155 12.94 14.39 -18.41
C ARG A 155 13.69 14.66 -19.73
N GLU A 156 14.82 13.99 -19.94
CA GLU A 156 15.66 14.21 -21.12
C GLU A 156 15.13 13.46 -22.36
N VAL A 157 14.27 12.45 -22.15
CA VAL A 157 13.72 11.58 -23.21
C VAL A 157 12.20 11.67 -23.34
N GLN A 158 11.62 12.76 -22.86
CA GLN A 158 10.19 12.95 -22.61
C GLN A 158 9.26 12.60 -23.79
N SER A 159 9.65 12.81 -25.02
CA SER A 159 8.78 12.67 -26.20
C SER A 159 8.86 11.31 -26.89
N SER A 160 9.70 10.39 -26.42
CA SER A 160 10.02 9.15 -27.13
C SER A 160 9.66 7.85 -26.41
N LEU A 161 9.13 7.94 -25.16
CA LEU A 161 8.84 6.74 -24.36
C LEU A 161 7.33 6.51 -24.21
N ALA A 162 6.89 5.32 -24.58
CA ALA A 162 5.56 4.82 -24.28
C ALA A 162 5.58 4.04 -22.94
N PHE A 163 4.53 4.21 -22.16
CA PHE A 163 4.39 3.59 -20.84
C PHE A 163 3.27 2.57 -20.82
N SER A 164 3.44 1.52 -20.01
CA SER A 164 2.36 0.66 -19.57
C SER A 164 2.26 0.67 -18.05
N ILE A 165 1.06 0.91 -17.52
CA ILE A 165 0.79 1.04 -16.08
C ILE A 165 -0.55 0.39 -15.72
N PRO A 166 -0.79 -0.05 -14.48
CA PRO A 166 -2.09 -0.50 -14.03
C PRO A 166 -3.05 0.68 -13.83
N THR A 167 -4.35 0.38 -13.82
CA THR A 167 -5.43 1.38 -13.64
C THR A 167 -5.21 2.23 -12.38
N GLY A 168 -4.88 1.62 -11.25
CA GLY A 168 -4.66 2.33 -9.98
C GLY A 168 -3.49 3.32 -9.98
N TYR A 169 -2.55 3.18 -10.93
CA TYR A 169 -1.39 4.06 -11.05
C TYR A 169 -1.62 5.25 -11.98
N SER A 170 -2.72 5.26 -12.72
CA SER A 170 -3.04 6.30 -13.71
C SER A 170 -3.37 7.66 -13.08
N SER A 171 -3.73 7.67 -11.80
CA SER A 171 -4.08 8.87 -11.02
C SER A 171 -3.66 8.69 -9.56
N GLY A 172 -3.56 9.80 -8.83
CA GLY A 172 -3.27 9.78 -7.39
C GLY A 172 -1.87 10.26 -7.03
N THR A 173 -1.68 10.45 -5.74
CA THR A 173 -0.47 11.06 -5.15
C THR A 173 0.80 10.26 -5.41
N TYR A 174 0.69 8.93 -5.52
CA TYR A 174 1.81 8.00 -5.73
C TYR A 174 1.82 7.37 -7.12
N GLY A 175 0.92 7.82 -8.01
CA GLY A 175 0.84 7.43 -9.41
C GLY A 175 1.65 8.33 -10.34
N VAL A 176 1.24 8.43 -11.59
CA VAL A 176 1.92 9.24 -12.64
C VAL A 176 2.04 10.73 -12.28
N ASP A 177 1.15 11.26 -11.44
CA ASP A 177 1.22 12.64 -10.98
C ASP A 177 2.44 12.90 -10.11
N SER A 178 2.96 11.90 -9.42
CA SER A 178 4.19 12.00 -8.65
C SER A 178 5.41 12.21 -9.55
N LEU A 179 5.44 11.57 -10.72
CA LEU A 179 6.50 11.79 -11.72
C LEU A 179 6.48 13.22 -12.25
N ARG A 180 5.28 13.77 -12.46
CA ARG A 180 5.12 15.15 -12.88
C ARG A 180 5.59 16.14 -11.81
N SER A 181 5.20 15.93 -10.56
CA SER A 181 5.52 16.86 -9.47
C SER A 181 7.00 16.86 -9.08
N LEU A 182 7.61 15.66 -8.99
CA LEU A 182 8.98 15.49 -8.49
C LEU A 182 10.05 15.47 -9.58
N TYR A 183 9.74 14.86 -10.74
CA TYR A 183 10.70 14.73 -11.85
C TYR A 183 10.37 15.63 -13.03
N ARG A 184 9.26 16.41 -12.96
CA ARG A 184 8.76 17.24 -14.06
C ARG A 184 8.56 16.45 -15.37
N TYR A 185 8.22 15.17 -15.21
CA TYR A 185 7.96 14.28 -16.31
C TYR A 185 6.46 13.97 -16.40
N ARG A 186 5.88 14.18 -17.59
CA ARG A 186 4.48 13.86 -17.85
C ARG A 186 4.39 12.60 -18.68
N VAL A 187 3.74 11.57 -18.15
CA VAL A 187 3.39 10.39 -18.93
C VAL A 187 2.23 10.77 -19.84
N HIS A 188 2.39 10.53 -21.14
CA HIS A 188 1.36 10.78 -22.15
C HIS A 188 0.75 9.46 -22.58
N ASP A 189 -0.59 9.39 -22.60
CA ASP A 189 -1.39 8.28 -23.10
C ASP A 189 -0.84 6.90 -22.71
N PRO A 190 -0.68 6.61 -21.41
CA PRO A 190 -0.12 5.34 -20.98
C PRO A 190 -1.08 4.20 -21.38
N LYS A 191 -0.52 3.10 -21.83
CA LYS A 191 -1.28 1.88 -22.02
C LYS A 191 -1.69 1.31 -20.67
N ILE A 192 -2.99 1.21 -20.42
CA ILE A 192 -3.50 0.66 -19.18
C ILE A 192 -3.59 -0.85 -19.29
N GLN A 193 -2.84 -1.55 -18.43
CA GLN A 193 -2.78 -3.02 -18.35
C GLN A 193 -2.63 -3.41 -16.89
N ASP A 194 -3.63 -4.06 -16.33
CA ASP A 194 -3.63 -4.46 -14.91
C ASP A 194 -2.81 -5.73 -14.67
N ASP A 195 -2.77 -6.64 -15.65
CA ASP A 195 -1.95 -7.84 -15.57
C ASP A 195 -0.43 -7.52 -15.71
N PRO A 196 0.41 -7.82 -14.70
CA PRO A 196 1.86 -7.65 -14.79
C PRO A 196 2.50 -8.39 -15.95
N ALA A 197 2.02 -9.59 -16.28
CA ALA A 197 2.56 -10.39 -17.39
C ALA A 197 2.31 -9.70 -18.75
N GLU A 198 1.15 -9.10 -18.95
CA GLU A 198 0.88 -8.31 -20.16
C GLU A 198 1.80 -7.09 -20.25
N ARG A 199 2.08 -6.42 -19.12
CA ARG A 199 3.00 -5.28 -19.07
C ARG A 199 4.43 -5.70 -19.44
N VAL A 200 4.91 -6.83 -18.91
CA VAL A 200 6.23 -7.39 -19.24
C VAL A 200 6.29 -7.79 -20.72
N ASN A 201 5.25 -8.43 -21.24
CA ASN A 201 5.17 -8.79 -22.66
C ASN A 201 5.21 -7.55 -23.57
N ALA A 202 4.48 -6.48 -23.23
CA ALA A 202 4.50 -5.24 -23.97
C ALA A 202 5.89 -4.57 -23.96
N LEU A 203 6.58 -4.63 -22.81
CA LEU A 203 7.94 -4.09 -22.64
C LEU A 203 8.97 -4.88 -23.44
N THR A 204 8.94 -6.21 -23.38
CA THR A 204 9.88 -7.09 -24.09
C THR A 204 9.68 -7.08 -25.61
N ALA A 205 8.43 -6.85 -26.06
CA ALA A 205 8.09 -6.67 -27.46
C ALA A 205 8.38 -5.24 -27.99
N ASP A 206 8.96 -4.36 -27.17
CA ASP A 206 9.25 -2.93 -27.47
C ASP A 206 8.01 -2.12 -27.91
N THR A 207 6.79 -2.58 -27.57
CA THR A 207 5.55 -1.81 -27.78
C THR A 207 5.37 -0.70 -26.76
N VAL A 208 6.01 -0.85 -25.59
CA VAL A 208 6.23 0.19 -24.58
C VAL A 208 7.69 0.16 -24.14
N GLN A 209 8.22 1.27 -23.65
CA GLN A 209 9.62 1.39 -23.25
C GLN A 209 9.82 1.41 -21.75
N VAL A 210 8.76 1.72 -20.99
CA VAL A 210 8.78 1.76 -19.52
C VAL A 210 7.50 1.14 -18.99
N THR A 211 7.62 0.35 -17.94
CA THR A 211 6.44 -0.18 -17.22
C THR A 211 6.62 -0.16 -15.72
N LEU A 212 5.50 -0.20 -14.99
CA LEU A 212 5.48 -0.36 -13.55
C LEU A 212 5.46 -1.84 -13.18
N LEU A 213 6.35 -2.24 -12.29
CA LEU A 213 6.35 -3.54 -11.61
C LEU A 213 6.58 -3.33 -10.13
N HIS A 214 6.49 -4.39 -9.35
CA HIS A 214 6.97 -4.40 -7.98
C HIS A 214 8.43 -4.84 -7.91
N SER A 215 9.17 -4.33 -6.93
CA SER A 215 10.62 -4.63 -6.80
C SER A 215 10.93 -6.11 -6.54
N SER A 216 9.94 -6.88 -6.09
CA SER A 216 10.04 -8.32 -5.86
C SER A 216 9.58 -9.16 -7.08
N ASP A 217 9.12 -8.53 -8.17
CA ASP A 217 8.64 -9.23 -9.35
C ASP A 217 9.79 -10.00 -10.03
N SER A 218 9.62 -11.33 -10.15
CA SER A 218 10.63 -12.21 -10.74
C SER A 218 10.94 -11.89 -12.20
N ALA A 219 9.99 -11.29 -12.91
CA ALA A 219 10.15 -10.90 -14.30
C ALA A 219 11.29 -9.89 -14.51
N ILE A 220 11.65 -9.11 -13.48
CA ILE A 220 12.77 -8.18 -13.53
C ILE A 220 14.08 -8.94 -13.77
N GLU A 221 14.33 -9.98 -13.01
CA GLU A 221 15.53 -10.82 -13.13
C GLU A 221 15.45 -11.71 -14.39
N GLU A 222 14.33 -12.39 -14.60
CA GLU A 222 14.11 -13.32 -15.72
C GLU A 222 14.31 -12.65 -17.08
N ASN A 223 13.82 -11.42 -17.25
CA ASN A 223 13.96 -10.64 -18.47
C ASN A 223 15.16 -9.68 -18.46
N ARG A 224 15.98 -9.71 -17.38
CA ARG A 224 17.13 -8.82 -17.19
C ARG A 224 16.75 -7.34 -17.39
N LEU A 225 15.62 -6.94 -16.82
CA LEU A 225 15.15 -5.57 -16.89
C LEU A 225 16.04 -4.65 -16.05
N VAL A 226 15.99 -3.37 -16.35
CA VAL A 226 16.67 -2.31 -15.60
C VAL A 226 15.65 -1.57 -14.76
N THR A 227 15.80 -1.63 -13.45
CA THR A 227 15.02 -0.82 -12.53
C THR A 227 15.55 0.61 -12.50
N LEU A 228 14.68 1.58 -12.69
CA LEU A 228 15.05 3.01 -12.63
C LEU A 228 15.15 3.46 -11.18
N GLU A 229 16.26 4.07 -10.82
CA GLU A 229 16.45 4.65 -9.48
C GLU A 229 15.46 5.78 -9.23
N ASP A 230 14.93 5.84 -8.02
CA ASP A 230 13.97 6.86 -7.57
C ASP A 230 14.53 7.69 -6.39
N PRO A 231 15.46 8.62 -6.65
CA PRO A 231 16.10 9.40 -5.58
C PRO A 231 15.16 10.39 -4.87
N SER A 232 14.00 10.69 -5.42
CA SER A 232 13.02 11.60 -4.81
C SER A 232 11.82 10.85 -4.20
N THR A 233 11.89 9.52 -4.11
CA THR A 233 10.82 8.68 -3.54
C THR A 233 9.43 9.02 -4.09
N ALA A 234 9.33 9.13 -5.43
CA ALA A 234 8.06 9.37 -6.11
C ALA A 234 7.12 8.17 -5.98
N LEU A 235 7.70 6.98 -5.90
CA LEU A 235 7.00 5.71 -5.84
C LEU A 235 6.82 5.24 -4.40
N LEU A 236 5.76 4.48 -4.14
CA LEU A 236 5.39 4.07 -2.80
C LEU A 236 6.43 3.08 -2.23
N GLN A 237 6.91 3.38 -1.02
CA GLN A 237 7.76 2.47 -0.26
C GLN A 237 6.86 1.50 0.51
N GLN A 238 7.16 0.20 0.44
CA GLN A 238 6.30 -0.82 1.03
C GLN A 238 7.14 -1.90 1.73
N GLN A 239 6.63 -2.38 2.85
CA GLN A 239 7.16 -3.50 3.62
C GLN A 239 6.03 -4.48 3.88
N LEU A 240 6.33 -5.78 3.80
CA LEU A 240 5.37 -6.84 4.11
C LEU A 240 5.09 -6.85 5.61
N VAL A 241 3.81 -6.77 6.00
CA VAL A 241 3.39 -6.71 7.40
C VAL A 241 2.26 -7.68 7.70
N PRO A 242 2.37 -8.53 8.73
CA PRO A 242 1.29 -9.38 9.18
C PRO A 242 0.30 -8.62 10.08
N ILE A 243 -0.99 -8.73 9.77
CA ILE A 243 -2.09 -8.22 10.58
C ILE A 243 -2.83 -9.42 11.15
N ILE A 244 -3.03 -9.46 12.46
CA ILE A 244 -3.67 -10.59 13.13
C ILE A 244 -4.79 -10.12 14.06
N ARG A 245 -5.70 -11.05 14.41
CA ARG A 245 -6.60 -10.86 15.54
C ARG A 245 -5.84 -10.91 16.85
N ARG A 246 -6.19 -10.02 17.78
CA ARG A 246 -5.59 -10.02 19.13
C ARG A 246 -5.85 -11.28 19.92
N THR A 247 -6.86 -12.06 19.55
CA THR A 247 -7.19 -13.35 20.17
C THR A 247 -6.25 -14.49 19.74
N LEU A 248 -5.39 -14.27 18.73
CA LEU A 248 -4.46 -15.28 18.27
C LEU A 248 -3.47 -15.65 19.39
N PRO A 249 -3.22 -16.95 19.65
CA PRO A 249 -2.29 -17.39 20.70
C PRO A 249 -0.87 -16.87 20.53
N ASP A 250 -0.14 -16.65 21.65
CA ASP A 250 1.24 -16.15 21.60
C ASP A 250 2.20 -17.07 20.85
N SER A 251 1.95 -18.39 20.88
CA SER A 251 2.73 -19.36 20.10
C SER A 251 2.61 -19.11 18.59
N ALA A 252 1.41 -18.82 18.11
CA ALA A 252 1.16 -18.49 16.69
C ALA A 252 1.81 -17.14 16.32
N ARG A 253 1.67 -16.11 17.18
CA ARG A 253 2.34 -14.81 16.98
C ARG A 253 3.85 -14.96 16.88
N THR A 254 4.44 -15.80 17.76
CA THR A 254 5.88 -16.09 17.74
C THR A 254 6.30 -16.79 16.44
N ALA A 255 5.51 -17.74 15.97
CA ALA A 255 5.77 -18.44 14.70
C ALA A 255 5.71 -17.48 13.51
N ILE A 256 4.69 -16.62 13.43
CA ILE A 256 4.55 -15.62 12.36
C ILE A 256 5.74 -14.64 12.37
N ASN A 257 6.10 -14.09 13.54
CA ASN A 257 7.25 -13.19 13.67
C ASN A 257 8.58 -13.88 13.26
N ARG A 258 8.72 -15.18 13.54
CA ARG A 258 9.89 -15.95 13.10
C ARG A 258 9.92 -16.04 11.56
N VAL A 259 8.82 -16.34 10.91
CA VAL A 259 8.73 -16.37 9.44
C VAL A 259 9.03 -14.98 8.88
N SER A 260 8.41 -13.92 9.41
CA SER A 260 8.67 -12.53 8.97
C SER A 260 10.17 -12.19 9.05
N SER A 261 10.85 -12.62 10.10
CA SER A 261 12.29 -12.34 10.26
C SER A 261 13.19 -13.04 9.25
N THR A 262 12.72 -14.09 8.59
CA THR A 262 13.47 -14.81 7.54
C THR A 262 13.19 -14.29 6.13
N LEU A 263 12.17 -13.46 5.96
CA LEU A 263 11.78 -12.91 4.67
C LEU A 263 12.52 -11.59 4.40
N ASP A 264 13.49 -11.64 3.54
CA ASP A 264 14.08 -10.48 2.88
C ASP A 264 13.54 -10.35 1.43
N THR A 265 13.90 -9.28 0.73
CA THR A 265 13.43 -9.03 -0.64
C THR A 265 13.86 -10.14 -1.60
N GLY A 266 15.04 -10.74 -1.41
CA GLY A 266 15.53 -11.84 -2.24
C GLY A 266 14.72 -13.12 -2.03
N ASN A 267 14.39 -13.45 -0.77
CA ASN A 267 13.54 -14.60 -0.43
C ASN A 267 12.12 -14.40 -0.94
N LEU A 268 11.56 -13.18 -0.83
CA LEU A 268 10.24 -12.86 -1.38
C LEU A 268 10.22 -13.00 -2.91
N SER A 269 11.18 -12.42 -3.62
CA SER A 269 11.28 -12.56 -5.08
C SER A 269 11.42 -14.03 -5.51
N PHE A 270 12.15 -14.81 -4.74
CA PHE A 270 12.31 -16.23 -5.02
C PHE A 270 11.01 -17.02 -4.80
N LEU A 271 10.27 -16.75 -3.72
CA LEU A 271 8.94 -17.32 -3.49
C LEU A 271 8.00 -17.00 -4.64
N LEU A 272 7.90 -15.73 -5.02
CA LEU A 272 7.06 -15.29 -6.13
C LEU A 272 7.45 -15.97 -7.45
N ARG A 273 8.75 -16.20 -7.69
CA ARG A 273 9.19 -16.95 -8.86
C ARG A 273 8.77 -18.41 -8.83
N LEU A 274 8.77 -19.04 -7.64
CA LEU A 274 8.32 -20.42 -7.48
C LEU A 274 6.81 -20.56 -7.66
N THR A 275 6.02 -19.58 -7.24
CA THR A 275 4.54 -19.66 -7.23
C THR A 275 3.88 -18.99 -8.45
N SER A 276 4.54 -18.01 -9.08
CA SER A 276 3.96 -17.20 -10.17
C SER A 276 4.88 -17.09 -11.40
N GLY A 277 6.06 -17.73 -11.38
CA GLY A 277 7.00 -17.74 -12.51
C GLY A 277 6.57 -18.63 -13.67
N SER A 278 7.46 -18.82 -14.65
CA SER A 278 7.19 -19.58 -15.87
C SER A 278 6.84 -21.06 -15.65
N ASN A 279 7.23 -21.64 -14.49
CA ASN A 279 6.92 -23.01 -14.10
C ASN A 279 6.49 -23.03 -12.62
N PRO A 280 5.27 -22.60 -12.30
CA PRO A 280 4.83 -22.47 -10.93
C PRO A 280 4.67 -23.83 -10.25
N ILE A 281 5.01 -23.88 -8.97
CA ILE A 281 4.71 -25.00 -8.06
C ILE A 281 3.63 -24.57 -7.07
N ALA A 282 3.07 -25.53 -6.33
CA ALA A 282 2.07 -25.22 -5.31
C ALA A 282 2.68 -24.33 -4.20
N ASP A 283 1.86 -23.44 -3.63
CA ASP A 283 2.29 -22.50 -2.60
C ASP A 283 2.87 -23.20 -1.38
N ASP A 284 2.28 -24.31 -0.95
CA ASP A 284 2.75 -25.12 0.18
C ASP A 284 4.14 -25.72 -0.08
N ASP A 285 4.39 -26.21 -1.30
CA ASP A 285 5.69 -26.75 -1.70
C ASP A 285 6.76 -25.65 -1.74
N ALA A 286 6.40 -24.48 -2.25
CA ALA A 286 7.28 -23.31 -2.26
C ALA A 286 7.62 -22.83 -0.84
N ALA A 287 6.62 -22.77 0.03
CA ALA A 287 6.79 -22.40 1.43
C ALA A 287 7.69 -23.41 2.17
N GLN A 288 7.43 -24.70 2.00
CA GLN A 288 8.25 -25.75 2.61
C GLN A 288 9.70 -25.69 2.11
N PHE A 289 9.89 -25.46 0.81
CA PHE A 289 11.23 -25.34 0.24
C PHE A 289 12.04 -24.19 0.89
N ILE A 290 11.44 -23.03 1.12
CA ILE A 290 12.10 -21.89 1.77
C ILE A 290 12.42 -22.17 3.25
N LEU A 291 11.51 -22.86 3.96
CA LEU A 291 11.71 -23.23 5.35
C LEU A 291 12.88 -24.23 5.52
N ASP A 292 13.01 -25.16 4.58
CA ASP A 292 14.07 -26.18 4.59
C ASP A 292 15.43 -25.64 4.09
N HIS A 293 15.40 -24.59 3.26
CA HIS A 293 16.59 -24.01 2.62
C HIS A 293 16.65 -22.49 2.84
N PRO A 294 16.77 -22.01 4.11
CA PRO A 294 16.83 -20.58 4.37
C PRO A 294 18.09 -20.00 3.70
N ARG A 295 17.89 -19.04 2.81
CA ARG A 295 18.98 -18.26 2.23
C ARG A 295 19.63 -17.42 3.33
N LYS A 296 20.97 -17.45 3.38
CA LYS A 296 21.76 -16.64 4.31
C LYS A 296 22.08 -15.29 3.70
#